data_4b0547e6fd5293ee50537a3db684c1cb
#
_entry.id   4b0547e6fd5293ee50537a3db684c1cb
#
_cell.length_a   1.000
_cell.length_b   1.000
_cell.length_c   1.000
_cell.angle_alpha   90.00
_cell.angle_beta   90.00
_cell.angle_gamma   90.00
#
_symmetry.space_group_name_H-M   'P 1'
#
loop_
_entity.id
_entity.type
_entity.pdbx_description
1 polymer ?
#
loop_
_entity_poly.entity_id
_entity_poly.type
_entity_poly.pdbx_seq_one_letter_code
_entity_poly.pdbx_strand_id
1 'polypeptide(L)'
;MKIVRIFILLLFISTIAIAKSGEEKKDTLWTPRGVIGLNLSQIAFSNWTQGGENSLSFTFFSHLGLDYIGMPWKWTNSLKLTYGRSKTGSGEYKTNDNEIYYESVLIRRLGWKVNPYVGATFKTAITRGYDYSLDPIVQISDLFDPAYFTQGIGFAYDEDSGIKQRIGISFKQTIADKFSALYSDDPETMNEVEKFKFESGLESVTEIEYGFLENMSYYGYLRLFTRFNEFDKWDVRWDNIITAKVNDYVNVNFNFLLIYEKDQSLKRQIKEALQLGITYTLF
;
A
#
# COMPACT_ATOMS: atom_id res chain seq x y z
N MET A 1 4.53 18.49 17.85
CA MET A 1 4.90 17.35 16.99
C MET A 1 5.35 16.08 17.73
N LYS A 2 6.13 16.10 18.81
CA LYS A 2 6.54 14.86 19.53
C LYS A 2 5.36 14.11 20.20
N ILE A 3 4.35 14.80 20.70
CA ILE A 3 3.20 14.22 21.44
C ILE A 3 2.25 13.47 20.50
N VAL A 4 2.02 13.96 19.28
CA VAL A 4 1.16 13.30 18.28
C VAL A 4 1.78 11.99 17.79
N ARG A 5 3.12 11.92 17.70
CA ARG A 5 3.84 10.69 17.31
C ARG A 5 3.66 9.56 18.33
N ILE A 6 3.55 9.88 19.62
CA ILE A 6 3.37 8.91 20.71
C ILE A 6 1.92 8.41 20.78
N PHE A 7 0.93 9.26 20.49
CA PHE A 7 -0.48 8.88 20.54
C PHE A 7 -0.88 7.90 19.41
N ILE A 8 -0.34 8.09 18.20
CA ILE A 8 -0.59 7.19 17.06
C ILE A 8 0.08 5.83 17.30
N LEU A 9 1.27 5.78 17.90
CA LEU A 9 1.96 4.54 18.22
C LEU A 9 1.23 3.73 19.31
N LEU A 10 0.62 4.40 20.29
CA LEU A 10 -0.14 3.77 21.39
C LEU A 10 -1.49 3.17 20.92
N LEU A 11 -2.13 3.75 19.89
CA LEU A 11 -3.36 3.20 19.31
C LEU A 11 -3.09 1.86 18.55
N PHE A 12 -1.89 1.67 18.02
CA PHE A 12 -1.50 0.44 17.32
C PHE A 12 -1.12 -0.71 18.27
N ILE A 13 -0.59 -0.41 19.46
CA ILE A 13 -0.11 -1.45 20.40
C ILE A 13 -1.26 -2.13 21.14
N SER A 14 -2.40 -1.46 21.33
CA SER A 14 -3.54 -2.02 22.03
C SER A 14 -4.31 -3.11 21.29
N THR A 15 -4.11 -3.25 19.97
CA THR A 15 -4.80 -4.27 19.15
C THR A 15 -4.03 -5.59 19.03
N ILE A 16 -2.74 -5.63 19.35
CA ILE A 16 -1.90 -6.83 19.20
C ILE A 16 -1.98 -7.77 20.42
N ALA A 17 -2.45 -7.30 21.56
CA ALA A 17 -2.44 -8.07 22.82
C ALA A 17 -3.57 -9.12 22.97
N ILE A 18 -4.50 -9.24 22.00
CA ILE A 18 -5.69 -10.13 22.13
C ILE A 18 -5.48 -11.52 21.51
N ALA A 19 -4.38 -11.78 20.82
CA ALA A 19 -4.22 -12.98 19.97
C ALA A 19 -3.53 -14.18 20.65
N LYS A 20 -3.56 -14.32 21.97
CA LYS A 20 -3.01 -15.50 22.63
C LYS A 20 -3.85 -16.00 23.81
N SER A 21 -5.01 -16.57 23.50
CA SER A 21 -5.65 -17.56 24.38
C SER A 21 -6.31 -18.61 23.50
N GLY A 22 -5.72 -19.81 23.48
CA GLY A 22 -6.41 -20.97 22.97
C GLY A 22 -7.56 -21.32 23.91
N GLU A 23 -8.77 -20.92 23.54
CA GLU A 23 -10.03 -21.41 24.09
C GLU A 23 -11.14 -21.22 23.06
N GLU A 24 -11.97 -22.26 22.92
CA GLU A 24 -13.25 -22.40 22.26
C GLU A 24 -13.62 -21.33 21.20
N LYS A 25 -13.92 -21.79 19.98
CA LYS A 25 -14.59 -20.98 18.95
C LYS A 25 -15.87 -20.37 19.52
N LYS A 26 -15.80 -19.26 20.21
CA LYS A 26 -16.88 -18.30 20.27
C LYS A 26 -17.13 -17.84 18.85
N ASP A 27 -18.38 -17.79 18.39
CA ASP A 27 -18.80 -17.13 17.18
C ASP A 27 -18.40 -15.65 17.27
N THR A 28 -17.11 -15.36 17.06
CA THR A 28 -16.60 -13.99 17.07
C THR A 28 -16.89 -13.41 15.70
N LEU A 29 -17.63 -12.32 15.66
CA LEU A 29 -17.89 -11.53 14.45
C LEU A 29 -16.59 -10.91 13.88
N TRP A 30 -15.47 -11.06 14.59
CA TRP A 30 -14.16 -10.56 14.22
C TRP A 30 -13.28 -11.68 13.69
N THR A 31 -12.72 -11.47 12.49
CA THR A 31 -11.82 -12.42 11.83
C THR A 31 -10.46 -11.74 11.62
N PRO A 32 -9.42 -12.15 12.35
CA PRO A 32 -8.06 -11.69 12.09
C PRO A 32 -7.51 -12.36 10.83
N ARG A 33 -6.68 -11.63 10.08
CA ARG A 33 -5.90 -12.12 8.93
C ARG A 33 -4.47 -11.63 9.08
N GLY A 34 -3.51 -12.49 8.83
CA GLY A 34 -2.11 -12.09 8.93
C GLY A 34 -1.21 -12.93 8.06
N VAL A 35 -0.40 -12.26 7.25
CA VAL A 35 0.67 -12.87 6.46
C VAL A 35 1.91 -12.00 6.61
N ILE A 36 3.03 -12.64 6.88
CA ILE A 36 4.36 -12.04 6.80
C ILE A 36 5.19 -12.77 5.75
N GLY A 37 6.12 -12.09 5.12
CA GLY A 37 6.96 -12.74 4.13
C GLY A 37 8.21 -11.97 3.77
N LEU A 38 9.08 -12.69 3.08
CA LEU A 38 10.33 -12.19 2.51
C LEU A 38 10.39 -12.60 1.04
N ASN A 39 10.47 -11.62 0.17
CA ASN A 39 10.72 -11.82 -1.25
C ASN A 39 12.21 -11.63 -1.55
N LEU A 40 12.79 -12.52 -2.35
CA LEU A 40 14.19 -12.54 -2.73
C LEU A 40 14.33 -12.59 -4.26
N SER A 41 15.31 -11.85 -4.79
CA SER A 41 15.78 -11.96 -6.16
C SER A 41 17.30 -11.84 -6.15
N GLN A 42 18.02 -12.80 -6.77
CA GLN A 42 19.48 -12.84 -6.77
C GLN A 42 20.02 -13.23 -8.12
N ILE A 43 21.08 -12.54 -8.53
CA ILE A 43 21.99 -12.93 -9.62
C ILE A 43 23.40 -13.00 -9.00
N ALA A 44 24.08 -14.12 -9.15
CA ALA A 44 25.44 -14.31 -8.64
C ALA A 44 26.36 -14.92 -9.70
N PHE A 45 27.52 -14.31 -9.88
CA PHE A 45 28.55 -14.74 -10.81
C PHE A 45 29.80 -15.19 -10.03
N SER A 46 30.44 -16.28 -10.48
CA SER A 46 31.72 -16.73 -9.98
C SER A 46 32.58 -17.15 -11.17
N ASN A 47 33.75 -16.56 -11.34
CA ASN A 47 34.67 -16.81 -12.47
C ASN A 47 34.02 -16.63 -13.85
N TRP A 48 33.03 -15.73 -13.92
CA TRP A 48 32.24 -15.46 -15.12
C TRP A 48 32.96 -14.45 -16.02
N THR A 49 33.24 -14.85 -17.28
CA THR A 49 34.06 -14.03 -18.22
C THR A 49 33.23 -13.26 -19.25
N GLN A 50 31.89 -13.47 -19.29
CA GLN A 50 31.01 -12.88 -20.30
C GLN A 50 30.40 -11.55 -19.88
N GLY A 51 30.89 -10.95 -18.78
CA GLY A 51 30.35 -9.71 -18.24
C GLY A 51 29.11 -9.92 -17.34
N GLY A 52 28.73 -8.92 -16.60
CA GLY A 52 27.63 -8.93 -15.65
C GLY A 52 28.07 -8.55 -14.24
N GLU A 53 27.11 -8.18 -13.41
CA GLU A 53 27.34 -7.83 -12.00
C GLU A 53 26.43 -8.65 -11.10
N ASN A 54 26.94 -9.02 -9.92
CA ASN A 54 26.11 -9.64 -8.89
C ASN A 54 24.99 -8.69 -8.48
N SER A 55 23.82 -9.22 -8.24
CA SER A 55 22.72 -8.43 -7.74
C SER A 55 21.94 -9.21 -6.68
N LEU A 56 21.53 -8.51 -5.64
CA LEU A 56 20.69 -9.03 -4.57
C LEU A 56 19.61 -8.01 -4.26
N SER A 57 18.36 -8.47 -4.27
CA SER A 57 17.22 -7.68 -3.83
C SER A 57 16.41 -8.50 -2.83
N PHE A 58 15.97 -7.85 -1.76
CA PHE A 58 15.03 -8.44 -0.81
C PHE A 58 13.96 -7.44 -0.43
N THR A 59 12.76 -7.95 -0.18
CA THR A 59 11.62 -7.16 0.32
C THR A 59 10.93 -7.95 1.43
N PHE A 60 10.99 -7.41 2.64
CA PHE A 60 10.15 -7.86 3.74
C PHE A 60 8.77 -7.22 3.62
N PHE A 61 7.71 -8.00 3.83
CA PHE A 61 6.35 -7.47 3.88
C PHE A 61 5.53 -8.10 5.01
N SER A 62 4.54 -7.35 5.46
CA SER A 62 3.53 -7.81 6.40
C SER A 62 2.17 -7.28 5.97
N HIS A 63 1.18 -8.15 5.85
CA HIS A 63 -0.21 -7.82 5.62
C HIS A 63 -1.02 -8.31 6.81
N LEU A 64 -1.52 -7.39 7.61
CA LEU A 64 -2.35 -7.68 8.78
C LEU A 64 -3.76 -7.14 8.52
N GLY A 65 -4.77 -7.90 8.90
CA GLY A 65 -6.16 -7.51 8.76
C GLY A 65 -6.98 -7.90 9.97
N LEU A 66 -8.04 -7.14 10.21
CA LEU A 66 -9.05 -7.44 11.21
C LEU A 66 -10.42 -7.04 10.67
N ASP A 67 -11.24 -8.04 10.38
CA ASP A 67 -12.54 -7.85 9.75
C ASP A 67 -13.65 -8.14 10.77
N TYR A 68 -14.61 -7.24 10.87
CA TYR A 68 -15.88 -7.44 11.54
C TYR A 68 -16.95 -7.73 10.50
N ILE A 69 -17.62 -8.87 10.61
CA ILE A 69 -18.69 -9.28 9.71
C ILE A 69 -19.95 -9.59 10.54
N GLY A 70 -20.82 -8.59 10.66
CA GLY A 70 -22.09 -8.71 11.38
C GLY A 70 -23.15 -7.84 10.75
N MET A 71 -24.41 -8.30 10.78
CA MET A 71 -25.52 -7.50 10.26
C MET A 71 -25.86 -6.35 11.22
N PRO A 72 -26.05 -5.12 10.75
CA PRO A 72 -26.00 -4.67 9.33
C PRO A 72 -24.63 -4.16 8.90
N TRP A 73 -23.55 -4.43 9.61
CA TRP A 73 -22.25 -3.81 9.40
C TRP A 73 -21.20 -4.82 8.92
N LYS A 74 -20.36 -4.39 7.98
CA LYS A 74 -19.09 -4.99 7.64
C LYS A 74 -18.01 -3.94 7.81
N TRP A 75 -17.00 -4.22 8.62
CA TRP A 75 -15.88 -3.32 8.85
C TRP A 75 -14.56 -4.05 8.59
N THR A 76 -13.84 -3.62 7.57
CA THR A 76 -12.56 -4.22 7.19
C THR A 76 -11.43 -3.26 7.52
N ASN A 77 -10.39 -3.78 8.15
CA ASN A 77 -9.18 -3.04 8.48
C ASN A 77 -7.98 -3.80 7.91
N SER A 78 -7.07 -3.10 7.27
CA SER A 78 -5.88 -3.67 6.65
C SER A 78 -4.66 -2.79 6.91
N LEU A 79 -3.57 -3.39 7.38
CA LEU A 79 -2.26 -2.75 7.53
C LEU A 79 -1.26 -3.50 6.66
N LYS A 80 -0.63 -2.80 5.73
CA LYS A 80 0.44 -3.29 4.87
C LYS A 80 1.73 -2.56 5.24
N LEU A 81 2.77 -3.32 5.51
CA LEU A 81 4.13 -2.83 5.71
C LEU A 81 5.00 -3.46 4.64
N THR A 82 5.76 -2.66 3.91
CA THR A 82 6.67 -3.16 2.87
C THR A 82 7.98 -2.40 2.94
N TYR A 83 9.06 -3.15 3.18
CA TYR A 83 10.41 -2.59 3.20
C TYR A 83 11.37 -3.47 2.42
N GLY A 84 12.03 -2.89 1.43
CA GLY A 84 12.95 -3.61 0.56
C GLY A 84 14.20 -2.82 0.25
N ARG A 85 15.26 -3.56 -0.03
CA ARG A 85 16.54 -3.02 -0.47
C ARG A 85 17.11 -3.87 -1.60
N SER A 86 17.87 -3.22 -2.47
CA SER A 86 18.62 -3.87 -3.54
C SER A 86 20.07 -3.39 -3.57
N LYS A 87 20.95 -4.27 -4.01
CA LYS A 87 22.37 -3.99 -4.23
C LYS A 87 22.80 -4.57 -5.56
N THR A 88 23.57 -3.82 -6.34
CA THR A 88 24.16 -4.26 -7.61
C THR A 88 25.67 -4.03 -7.56
N GLY A 89 26.44 -5.03 -7.94
CA GLY A 89 27.89 -5.01 -7.95
C GLY A 89 28.49 -4.73 -6.56
N SER A 90 29.49 -3.87 -6.53
CA SER A 90 30.17 -3.38 -5.33
C SER A 90 29.46 -2.18 -4.69
N GLY A 91 28.36 -1.69 -5.27
CA GLY A 91 27.62 -0.53 -4.79
C GLY A 91 27.02 -0.74 -3.40
N GLU A 92 26.41 0.30 -2.86
CA GLU A 92 25.69 0.25 -1.58
C GLU A 92 24.26 -0.27 -1.76
N TYR A 93 23.64 -0.69 -0.66
CA TYR A 93 22.22 -1.04 -0.66
C TYR A 93 21.36 0.19 -0.85
N LYS A 94 20.50 0.16 -1.87
CA LYS A 94 19.48 1.19 -2.18
C LYS A 94 18.10 0.70 -1.75
N THR A 95 17.30 1.60 -1.19
CA THR A 95 15.91 1.31 -0.80
C THR A 95 15.05 1.25 -2.07
N ASN A 96 14.29 0.16 -2.25
CA ASN A 96 13.42 -0.06 -3.40
C ASN A 96 11.93 -0.23 -3.02
N ASP A 97 11.66 -0.50 -1.73
CA ASP A 97 10.33 -0.55 -1.11
C ASP A 97 10.38 0.13 0.24
N ASN A 98 9.38 0.98 0.55
CA ASN A 98 9.41 1.79 1.76
C ASN A 98 8.01 2.37 2.04
N GLU A 99 7.06 1.51 2.46
CA GLU A 99 5.67 1.93 2.60
C GLU A 99 5.02 1.35 3.87
N ILE A 100 4.33 2.22 4.61
CA ILE A 100 3.27 1.88 5.55
C ILE A 100 1.97 2.29 4.89
N TYR A 101 1.03 1.36 4.75
CA TYR A 101 -0.31 1.64 4.23
C TYR A 101 -1.35 1.01 5.16
N TYR A 102 -2.25 1.85 5.67
CA TYR A 102 -3.39 1.43 6.46
C TYR A 102 -4.68 1.81 5.74
N GLU A 103 -5.64 0.91 5.72
CA GLU A 103 -6.98 1.14 5.18
C GLU A 103 -8.03 0.61 6.16
N SER A 104 -9.09 1.39 6.33
CA SER A 104 -10.26 1.05 7.12
C SER A 104 -11.52 1.37 6.32
N VAL A 105 -12.41 0.40 6.13
CA VAL A 105 -13.64 0.55 5.34
C VAL A 105 -14.81 -0.01 6.13
N LEU A 106 -15.77 0.84 6.42
CA LEU A 106 -17.03 0.50 7.07
C LEU A 106 -18.17 0.54 6.06
N ILE A 107 -18.85 -0.57 5.85
CA ILE A 107 -20.00 -0.72 4.95
C ILE A 107 -21.24 -1.01 5.79
N ARG A 108 -22.34 -0.30 5.52
CA ARG A 108 -23.63 -0.60 6.09
C ARG A 108 -24.47 -1.42 5.10
N ARG A 109 -24.65 -2.70 5.37
CA ARG A 109 -25.43 -3.62 4.54
C ARG A 109 -26.94 -3.34 4.69
N LEU A 110 -27.57 -2.87 3.62
CA LEU A 110 -29.00 -2.54 3.56
C LEU A 110 -29.82 -3.60 2.84
N GLY A 111 -29.20 -4.73 2.46
CA GLY A 111 -29.81 -5.75 1.60
C GLY A 111 -29.79 -5.37 0.12
N TRP A 112 -29.11 -4.29 -0.25
CA TRP A 112 -28.90 -3.87 -1.63
C TRP A 112 -27.62 -4.51 -2.19
N LYS A 113 -27.50 -4.58 -3.54
CA LYS A 113 -26.26 -4.99 -4.20
C LYS A 113 -25.13 -3.98 -3.97
N VAL A 114 -25.47 -2.71 -3.90
CA VAL A 114 -24.56 -1.59 -3.67
C VAL A 114 -24.92 -0.93 -2.35
N ASN A 115 -24.00 -0.89 -1.41
CA ASN A 115 -24.23 -0.45 -0.05
C ASN A 115 -23.44 0.82 0.28
N PRO A 116 -23.94 1.74 1.13
CA PRO A 116 -23.18 2.91 1.53
C PRO A 116 -21.94 2.50 2.34
N TYR A 117 -20.84 3.23 2.11
CA TYR A 117 -19.60 3.05 2.85
C TYR A 117 -19.01 4.38 3.31
N VAL A 118 -18.16 4.27 4.34
CA VAL A 118 -17.18 5.29 4.75
C VAL A 118 -15.84 4.59 4.83
N GLY A 119 -14.80 5.20 4.28
CA GLY A 119 -13.45 4.67 4.29
C GLY A 119 -12.41 5.71 4.71
N ALA A 120 -11.30 5.23 5.23
CA ALA A 120 -10.13 6.04 5.52
C ALA A 120 -8.86 5.28 5.17
N THR A 121 -7.88 5.96 4.58
CA THR A 121 -6.55 5.40 4.34
C THR A 121 -5.49 6.31 4.93
N PHE A 122 -4.38 5.70 5.32
CA PHE A 122 -3.17 6.39 5.75
C PHE A 122 -1.97 5.77 5.06
N LYS A 123 -1.07 6.59 4.51
CA LYS A 123 0.15 6.14 3.84
C LYS A 123 1.33 7.02 4.25
N THR A 124 2.49 6.40 4.50
CA THR A 124 3.77 7.10 4.72
C THR A 124 4.94 6.15 4.45
N ALA A 125 6.15 6.69 4.42
CA ALA A 125 7.38 5.90 4.39
C ALA A 125 7.71 5.30 5.77
N ILE A 126 8.38 4.13 5.81
CA ILE A 126 8.91 3.51 7.04
C ILE A 126 10.16 4.25 7.50
N THR A 127 11.02 4.63 6.53
CA THR A 127 12.33 5.23 6.75
C THR A 127 12.66 6.18 5.61
N ARG A 128 13.86 6.77 5.63
CA ARG A 128 14.34 7.69 4.61
C ARG A 128 14.30 7.07 3.22
N GLY A 129 13.70 7.80 2.28
CA GLY A 129 13.73 7.50 0.86
C GLY A 129 14.66 8.46 0.12
N TYR A 130 15.25 7.99 -0.98
CA TYR A 130 16.23 8.73 -1.75
C TYR A 130 15.93 8.63 -3.25
N ASP A 131 16.16 9.71 -3.96
CA ASP A 131 16.29 9.69 -5.42
C ASP A 131 17.74 9.32 -5.79
N TYR A 132 17.91 8.09 -6.24
CA TYR A 132 19.20 7.54 -6.66
C TYR A 132 19.56 7.87 -8.11
N SER A 133 18.70 8.56 -8.85
CA SER A 133 18.98 8.99 -10.22
C SER A 133 19.77 10.30 -10.28
N LEU A 134 19.85 11.02 -9.16
CA LEU A 134 20.55 12.30 -9.03
C LEU A 134 21.97 12.11 -8.51
N ASP A 135 22.86 13.00 -8.92
CA ASP A 135 24.22 13.11 -8.39
C ASP A 135 24.46 14.58 -7.95
N PRO A 136 24.61 14.86 -6.65
CA PRO A 136 24.58 13.90 -5.52
C PRO A 136 23.17 13.30 -5.29
N ILE A 137 23.16 12.11 -4.68
CA ILE A 137 21.91 11.44 -4.25
C ILE A 137 21.15 12.36 -3.28
N VAL A 138 19.85 12.54 -3.52
CA VAL A 138 19.00 13.45 -2.75
C VAL A 138 18.00 12.66 -1.92
N GLN A 139 17.86 12.99 -0.64
CA GLN A 139 16.78 12.46 0.20
C GLN A 139 15.45 13.12 -0.21
N ILE A 140 14.42 12.31 -0.45
CA ILE A 140 13.10 12.75 -0.91
C ILE A 140 11.96 12.44 0.05
N SER A 141 12.19 11.60 1.07
CA SER A 141 11.16 11.28 2.08
C SER A 141 11.76 10.83 3.40
N ASP A 142 10.95 10.86 4.45
CA ASP A 142 11.24 10.31 5.78
C ASP A 142 9.92 9.79 6.39
N LEU A 143 9.98 9.17 7.57
CA LEU A 143 8.78 8.76 8.32
C LEU A 143 7.87 9.97 8.59
N PHE A 144 6.59 9.88 8.19
CA PHE A 144 5.58 10.96 8.21
C PHE A 144 5.91 12.19 7.35
N ASP A 145 6.85 12.08 6.43
CA ASP A 145 7.26 13.19 5.58
C ASP A 145 7.58 12.68 4.15
N PRO A 146 6.58 12.57 3.25
CA PRO A 146 5.17 12.96 3.42
C PRO A 146 4.31 11.91 4.16
N ALA A 147 3.19 12.38 4.73
CA ALA A 147 2.10 11.57 5.20
C ALA A 147 0.82 11.90 4.41
N TYR A 148 0.12 10.86 3.95
CA TYR A 148 -1.12 10.99 3.18
C TYR A 148 -2.27 10.41 4.00
N PHE A 149 -3.33 11.20 4.16
CA PHE A 149 -4.60 10.77 4.70
C PHE A 149 -5.66 10.92 3.62
N THR A 150 -6.50 9.90 3.44
CA THR A 150 -7.63 10.01 2.53
C THR A 150 -8.86 9.49 3.25
N GLN A 151 -9.96 10.25 3.19
CA GLN A 151 -11.26 9.83 3.69
C GLN A 151 -12.23 9.81 2.52
N GLY A 152 -13.06 8.78 2.45
CA GLY A 152 -14.03 8.61 1.38
C GLY A 152 -15.41 8.25 1.91
N ILE A 153 -16.44 8.74 1.24
CA ILE A 153 -17.83 8.37 1.47
C ILE A 153 -18.52 8.13 0.13
N GLY A 154 -19.29 7.06 0.04
CA GLY A 154 -19.96 6.71 -1.22
C GLY A 154 -20.65 5.37 -1.15
N PHE A 155 -20.59 4.63 -2.23
CA PHE A 155 -21.22 3.34 -2.37
C PHE A 155 -20.19 2.26 -2.74
N ALA A 156 -20.39 1.08 -2.14
CA ALA A 156 -19.54 -0.09 -2.35
C ALA A 156 -20.38 -1.28 -2.84
N TYR A 157 -19.87 -1.95 -3.86
CA TYR A 157 -20.24 -3.31 -4.24
C TYR A 157 -19.19 -4.24 -3.64
N ASP A 158 -19.60 -5.15 -2.78
CA ASP A 158 -18.73 -6.08 -2.06
C ASP A 158 -19.48 -7.38 -1.82
N GLU A 159 -19.59 -8.17 -2.87
CA GLU A 159 -20.13 -9.53 -2.84
C GLU A 159 -18.99 -10.56 -2.93
N ASP A 160 -19.27 -11.81 -2.62
CA ASP A 160 -18.31 -12.92 -2.62
C ASP A 160 -17.85 -13.36 -4.03
N SER A 161 -18.00 -12.48 -5.02
CA SER A 161 -17.63 -12.70 -6.42
C SER A 161 -16.13 -12.54 -6.72
N GLY A 162 -15.33 -12.18 -5.71
CA GLY A 162 -13.90 -11.84 -5.90
C GLY A 162 -13.65 -10.44 -6.49
N ILE A 163 -14.72 -9.68 -6.80
CA ILE A 163 -14.64 -8.31 -7.27
C ILE A 163 -15.27 -7.39 -6.22
N LYS A 164 -14.52 -6.37 -5.80
CA LYS A 164 -15.01 -5.31 -4.93
C LYS A 164 -14.84 -3.98 -5.64
N GLN A 165 -15.86 -3.14 -5.58
CA GLN A 165 -15.86 -1.82 -6.20
C GLN A 165 -16.38 -0.78 -5.22
N ARG A 166 -15.65 0.33 -5.09
CA ARG A 166 -16.07 1.50 -4.31
C ARG A 166 -16.02 2.73 -5.20
N ILE A 167 -17.06 3.55 -5.14
CA ILE A 167 -17.12 4.84 -5.84
C ILE A 167 -17.67 5.86 -4.87
N GLY A 168 -17.01 7.02 -4.74
CA GLY A 168 -17.47 8.04 -3.83
C GLY A 168 -16.71 9.36 -3.94
N ILE A 169 -17.10 10.27 -3.07
CA ILE A 169 -16.37 11.52 -2.83
C ILE A 169 -15.23 11.20 -1.88
N SER A 170 -14.05 11.73 -2.20
CA SER A 170 -12.84 11.52 -1.42
C SER A 170 -12.16 12.85 -1.08
N PHE A 171 -11.58 12.91 0.12
CA PHE A 171 -10.84 14.02 0.67
C PHE A 171 -9.42 13.54 0.96
N LYS A 172 -8.44 14.01 0.19
CA LYS A 172 -7.02 13.66 0.33
C LYS A 172 -6.29 14.80 1.00
N GLN A 173 -5.52 14.50 2.03
CA GLN A 173 -4.68 15.42 2.77
C GLN A 173 -3.24 14.94 2.67
N THR A 174 -2.36 15.82 2.22
CA THR A 174 -0.92 15.58 2.16
C THR A 174 -0.22 16.50 3.15
N ILE A 175 0.57 15.93 4.05
CA ILE A 175 1.35 16.65 5.04
C ILE A 175 2.81 16.37 4.76
N ALA A 176 3.60 17.41 4.51
CA ALA A 176 5.05 17.33 4.38
C ALA A 176 5.71 18.51 5.09
N ASP A 177 6.89 18.32 5.66
CA ASP A 177 7.64 19.36 6.35
C ASP A 177 8.94 19.68 5.62
N LYS A 178 9.90 18.76 5.66
CA LYS A 178 11.20 18.94 4.96
C LYS A 178 11.09 18.83 3.46
N PHE A 179 10.14 18.02 2.99
CA PHE A 179 9.96 17.70 1.57
C PHE A 179 8.69 18.33 1.01
N SER A 180 8.19 19.39 1.66
CA SER A 180 6.97 20.12 1.26
C SER A 180 7.00 20.57 -0.20
N ALA A 181 8.11 21.09 -0.67
CA ALA A 181 8.28 21.51 -2.07
C ALA A 181 8.10 20.37 -3.11
N LEU A 182 8.16 19.10 -2.69
CA LEU A 182 7.94 17.94 -3.56
C LEU A 182 6.50 17.41 -3.51
N TYR A 183 5.78 17.61 -2.37
CA TYR A 183 4.56 16.87 -2.11
C TYR A 183 3.33 17.72 -1.76
N SER A 184 3.52 18.87 -1.11
CA SER A 184 2.42 19.68 -0.59
C SER A 184 2.40 21.11 -1.09
N ASP A 185 3.43 21.53 -1.80
CA ASP A 185 3.54 22.87 -2.38
C ASP A 185 2.44 23.13 -3.42
N ASP A 186 1.89 24.34 -3.41
CA ASP A 186 0.98 24.82 -4.44
C ASP A 186 1.73 25.83 -5.32
N PRO A 187 2.05 25.49 -6.57
CA PRO A 187 2.82 26.37 -7.43
C PRO A 187 2.08 27.67 -7.81
N GLU A 188 0.79 27.79 -7.49
CA GLU A 188 0.00 29.00 -7.71
C GLU A 188 0.20 30.04 -6.60
N THR A 189 0.68 29.64 -5.42
CA THR A 189 0.99 30.55 -4.32
C THR A 189 2.43 31.04 -4.41
N MET A 190 2.60 32.37 -4.52
CA MET A 190 3.94 32.96 -4.59
C MET A 190 4.45 33.23 -3.16
N ASN A 191 5.72 32.86 -2.91
CA ASN A 191 6.50 33.16 -1.71
C ASN A 191 6.24 32.29 -0.48
N GLU A 192 5.42 31.27 -0.55
CA GLU A 192 5.23 30.30 0.54
C GLU A 192 5.34 28.88 -0.03
N VAL A 193 5.89 27.95 0.73
CA VAL A 193 5.91 26.52 0.44
C VAL A 193 4.99 25.84 1.44
N GLU A 194 3.85 25.35 0.98
CA GLU A 194 2.82 24.80 1.81
C GLU A 194 3.24 23.44 2.38
N LYS A 195 3.04 23.26 3.70
CA LYS A 195 3.27 21.99 4.39
C LYS A 195 2.04 21.10 4.45
N PHE A 196 0.91 21.60 4.00
CA PHE A 196 -0.37 20.93 3.99
C PHE A 196 -1.10 21.21 2.68
N LYS A 197 -1.49 20.15 1.99
CA LYS A 197 -2.32 20.21 0.78
C LYS A 197 -3.61 19.45 1.02
N PHE A 198 -4.74 20.07 0.67
CA PHE A 198 -6.06 19.48 0.73
C PHE A 198 -6.66 19.37 -0.67
N GLU A 199 -7.12 18.18 -1.01
CA GLU A 199 -7.73 17.88 -2.30
C GLU A 199 -9.07 17.18 -2.07
N SER A 200 -10.11 17.57 -2.81
CA SER A 200 -11.41 16.90 -2.82
C SER A 200 -11.78 16.49 -4.23
N GLY A 201 -12.38 15.32 -4.37
CA GLY A 201 -12.65 14.78 -5.70
C GLY A 201 -13.50 13.53 -5.71
N LEU A 202 -13.58 12.92 -6.87
CA LEU A 202 -14.16 11.60 -7.06
C LEU A 202 -13.07 10.53 -7.00
N GLU A 203 -13.38 9.45 -6.31
CA GLU A 203 -12.52 8.28 -6.20
C GLU A 203 -13.26 7.02 -6.62
N SER A 204 -12.56 6.17 -7.35
CA SER A 204 -13.00 4.82 -7.69
C SER A 204 -11.91 3.84 -7.30
N VAL A 205 -12.26 2.82 -6.51
CA VAL A 205 -11.35 1.74 -6.10
C VAL A 205 -11.95 0.42 -6.52
N THR A 206 -11.21 -0.33 -7.34
CA THR A 206 -11.56 -1.68 -7.78
C THR A 206 -10.54 -2.66 -7.24
N GLU A 207 -11.00 -3.69 -6.55
CA GLU A 207 -10.18 -4.82 -6.11
C GLU A 207 -10.70 -6.08 -6.80
N ILE A 208 -9.78 -6.90 -7.31
CA ILE A 208 -10.08 -8.18 -7.94
C ILE A 208 -9.19 -9.24 -7.30
N GLU A 209 -9.78 -10.32 -6.84
CA GLU A 209 -9.07 -11.49 -6.34
C GLU A 209 -9.63 -12.73 -7.06
N TYR A 210 -8.77 -13.41 -7.80
CA TYR A 210 -9.19 -14.53 -8.64
C TYR A 210 -8.14 -15.65 -8.66
N GLY A 211 -8.56 -16.85 -8.27
CA GLY A 211 -7.79 -18.08 -8.45
C GLY A 211 -8.07 -18.67 -9.85
N PHE A 212 -7.08 -18.71 -10.71
CA PHE A 212 -7.26 -19.22 -12.08
C PHE A 212 -6.67 -20.62 -12.29
N LEU A 213 -5.84 -21.10 -11.37
CA LEU A 213 -5.38 -22.48 -11.25
C LEU A 213 -5.36 -22.89 -9.77
N GLU A 214 -5.23 -24.17 -9.46
CA GLU A 214 -5.20 -24.68 -8.08
C GLU A 214 -4.11 -24.02 -7.23
N ASN A 215 -2.97 -23.68 -7.87
CA ASN A 215 -1.82 -23.08 -7.19
C ASN A 215 -1.49 -21.67 -7.70
N MET A 216 -2.35 -21.03 -8.49
CA MET A 216 -2.10 -19.69 -9.00
C MET A 216 -3.28 -18.75 -8.76
N SER A 217 -2.97 -17.56 -8.26
CA SER A 217 -3.93 -16.50 -8.02
C SER A 217 -3.46 -15.17 -8.59
N TYR A 218 -4.44 -14.35 -8.93
CA TYR A 218 -4.27 -12.96 -9.33
C TYR A 218 -4.93 -12.05 -8.30
N TYR A 219 -4.23 -11.01 -7.90
CA TYR A 219 -4.75 -9.88 -7.16
C TYR A 219 -4.52 -8.60 -7.96
N GLY A 220 -5.59 -7.84 -8.18
CA GLY A 220 -5.57 -6.54 -8.84
C GLY A 220 -6.17 -5.47 -7.94
N TYR A 221 -5.52 -4.32 -7.89
CA TYR A 221 -6.01 -3.13 -7.19
C TYR A 221 -5.86 -1.93 -8.11
N LEU A 222 -6.97 -1.32 -8.49
CA LEU A 222 -7.00 -0.11 -9.31
C LEU A 222 -7.67 1.01 -8.53
N ARG A 223 -6.93 2.08 -8.26
CA ARG A 223 -7.43 3.33 -7.69
C ARG A 223 -7.34 4.43 -8.72
N LEU A 224 -8.45 5.10 -8.93
CA LEU A 224 -8.59 6.29 -9.77
C LEU A 224 -9.08 7.43 -8.90
N PHE A 225 -8.44 8.59 -9.00
CA PHE A 225 -8.87 9.80 -8.30
C PHE A 225 -8.81 10.99 -9.25
N THR A 226 -9.82 11.85 -9.21
CA THR A 226 -9.82 13.13 -9.93
C THR A 226 -10.39 14.22 -9.05
N ARG A 227 -9.78 15.40 -9.08
CA ARG A 227 -10.19 16.57 -8.31
C ARG A 227 -11.44 17.21 -8.91
N PHE A 228 -12.28 17.82 -8.08
CA PHE A 228 -13.47 18.52 -8.54
C PHE A 228 -13.16 19.74 -9.40
N ASN A 229 -12.02 20.37 -9.22
CA ASN A 229 -11.56 21.52 -10.03
C ASN A 229 -10.74 21.13 -11.27
N GLU A 230 -10.43 19.82 -11.46
CA GLU A 230 -9.56 19.35 -12.54
C GLU A 230 -9.99 17.97 -13.06
N PHE A 231 -11.22 17.83 -13.52
CA PHE A 231 -11.79 16.55 -13.99
C PHE A 231 -11.06 15.91 -15.18
N ASP A 232 -10.26 16.68 -15.88
CA ASP A 232 -9.42 16.22 -17.00
C ASP A 232 -8.13 15.53 -16.54
N LYS A 233 -7.81 15.62 -15.24
CA LYS A 233 -6.60 15.04 -14.66
C LYS A 233 -6.98 13.89 -13.70
N TRP A 234 -6.38 12.72 -13.94
CA TRP A 234 -6.62 11.53 -13.15
C TRP A 234 -5.33 11.04 -12.51
N ASP A 235 -5.34 10.86 -11.19
CA ASP A 235 -4.34 10.08 -10.49
C ASP A 235 -4.72 8.61 -10.61
N VAL A 236 -3.76 7.79 -11.02
CA VAL A 236 -3.94 6.35 -11.25
C VAL A 236 -2.91 5.58 -10.44
N ARG A 237 -3.38 4.62 -9.65
CA ARG A 237 -2.55 3.58 -9.06
C ARG A 237 -3.11 2.21 -9.47
N TRP A 238 -2.30 1.40 -10.11
CA TRP A 238 -2.69 0.07 -10.56
C TRP A 238 -1.66 -0.95 -10.12
N ASP A 239 -1.99 -1.69 -9.07
CA ASP A 239 -1.19 -2.79 -8.52
C ASP A 239 -1.72 -4.12 -9.06
N ASN A 240 -0.83 -4.98 -9.53
CA ASN A 240 -1.15 -6.32 -10.01
C ASN A 240 -0.14 -7.31 -9.43
N ILE A 241 -0.65 -8.39 -8.88
CA ILE A 241 0.17 -9.46 -8.31
C ILE A 241 -0.33 -10.80 -8.84
N ILE A 242 0.55 -11.54 -9.48
CA ILE A 242 0.33 -12.95 -9.81
C ILE A 242 1.18 -13.77 -8.85
N THR A 243 0.54 -14.66 -8.10
CA THR A 243 1.21 -15.56 -7.16
C THR A 243 1.07 -16.99 -7.64
N ALA A 244 2.19 -17.70 -7.80
CA ALA A 244 2.24 -19.13 -8.02
C ALA A 244 2.78 -19.83 -6.76
N LYS A 245 1.93 -20.60 -6.07
CA LYS A 245 2.32 -21.36 -4.87
C LYS A 245 3.10 -22.61 -5.27
N VAL A 246 4.29 -22.77 -4.70
CA VAL A 246 5.10 -23.98 -4.79
C VAL A 246 4.73 -24.95 -3.67
N ASN A 247 4.55 -24.43 -2.46
CA ASN A 247 4.04 -25.12 -1.28
C ASN A 247 3.45 -24.11 -0.29
N ASP A 248 3.14 -24.51 0.95
CA ASP A 248 2.51 -23.65 1.96
C ASP A 248 3.37 -22.45 2.39
N TYR A 249 4.68 -22.49 2.15
CA TYR A 249 5.63 -21.47 2.58
C TYR A 249 6.32 -20.77 1.41
N VAL A 250 6.47 -21.44 0.27
CA VAL A 250 7.25 -20.97 -0.89
C VAL A 250 6.33 -20.63 -2.03
N ASN A 251 6.50 -19.45 -2.60
CA ASN A 251 5.75 -18.97 -3.78
C ASN A 251 6.67 -18.20 -4.72
N VAL A 252 6.20 -18.01 -5.94
CA VAL A 252 6.79 -17.10 -6.93
C VAL A 252 5.78 -15.98 -7.17
N ASN A 253 6.23 -14.74 -7.03
CA ASN A 253 5.40 -13.56 -7.21
C ASN A 253 5.89 -12.75 -8.40
N PHE A 254 4.97 -12.42 -9.30
CA PHE A 254 5.15 -11.36 -10.28
C PHE A 254 4.32 -10.16 -9.87
N ASN A 255 4.99 -9.03 -9.64
CA ASN A 255 4.38 -7.78 -9.23
C ASN A 255 4.53 -6.75 -10.35
N PHE A 256 3.44 -6.09 -10.70
CA PHE A 256 3.41 -4.97 -11.63
C PHE A 256 2.67 -3.80 -10.99
N LEU A 257 3.35 -2.69 -10.77
CA LEU A 257 2.79 -1.45 -10.23
C LEU A 257 2.93 -0.34 -11.26
N LEU A 258 1.82 0.32 -11.59
CA LEU A 258 1.79 1.57 -12.35
C LEU A 258 1.24 2.69 -11.47
N ILE A 259 1.98 3.80 -11.40
CA ILE A 259 1.54 5.04 -10.73
C ILE A 259 1.61 6.17 -11.75
N TYR A 260 0.55 6.96 -11.81
CA TYR A 260 0.50 8.22 -12.52
C TYR A 260 -0.18 9.24 -11.63
N GLU A 261 0.58 10.17 -11.09
CA GLU A 261 0.11 11.32 -10.32
C GLU A 261 0.74 12.56 -10.96
N LYS A 262 -0.06 13.34 -11.71
CA LYS A 262 0.43 14.43 -12.56
C LYS A 262 1.17 15.51 -11.77
N ASP A 263 0.78 15.72 -10.51
CA ASP A 263 1.43 16.71 -9.64
C ASP A 263 2.83 16.27 -9.20
N GLN A 264 3.09 14.96 -9.11
CA GLN A 264 4.40 14.43 -8.74
C GLN A 264 5.28 14.21 -9.96
N SER A 265 4.72 13.75 -11.06
CA SER A 265 5.46 13.47 -12.29
C SER A 265 4.56 13.46 -13.51
N LEU A 266 4.99 14.15 -14.58
CA LEU A 266 4.35 14.05 -15.89
C LEU A 266 4.57 12.70 -16.59
N LYS A 267 5.41 11.83 -16.02
CA LYS A 267 5.71 10.50 -16.56
C LYS A 267 5.02 9.42 -15.73
N ARG A 268 4.55 8.39 -16.43
CA ARG A 268 4.08 7.16 -15.79
C ARG A 268 5.25 6.48 -15.08
N GLN A 269 5.06 6.11 -13.83
CA GLN A 269 6.02 5.37 -13.04
C GLN A 269 5.63 3.90 -13.06
N ILE A 270 6.53 3.03 -13.48
CA ILE A 270 6.30 1.58 -13.57
C ILE A 270 7.36 0.88 -12.74
N LYS A 271 6.91 -0.10 -11.96
CA LYS A 271 7.77 -1.01 -11.21
C LYS A 271 7.34 -2.45 -11.49
N GLU A 272 8.28 -3.27 -11.93
CA GLU A 272 8.08 -4.69 -12.17
C GLU A 272 9.07 -5.49 -11.31
N ALA A 273 8.60 -6.60 -10.74
CA ALA A 273 9.45 -7.48 -9.96
C ALA A 273 8.98 -8.93 -10.08
N LEU A 274 9.92 -9.83 -10.38
CA LEU A 274 9.76 -11.28 -10.30
C LEU A 274 10.60 -11.78 -9.12
N GLN A 275 9.96 -12.42 -8.15
CA GLN A 275 10.58 -12.70 -6.86
C GLN A 275 10.20 -14.09 -6.36
N LEU A 276 11.16 -14.76 -5.71
CA LEU A 276 10.90 -15.93 -4.89
C LEU A 276 10.45 -15.46 -3.50
N GLY A 277 9.26 -15.84 -3.10
CA GLY A 277 8.66 -15.48 -1.81
C GLY A 277 8.73 -16.62 -0.82
N ILE A 278 9.04 -16.27 0.43
CA ILE A 278 8.85 -17.13 1.61
C ILE A 278 7.80 -16.45 2.46
N THR A 279 6.68 -17.12 2.71
CA THR A 279 5.54 -16.54 3.43
C THR A 279 5.14 -17.43 4.60
N TYR A 280 4.62 -16.78 5.65
CA TYR A 280 4.06 -17.44 6.81
C TYR A 280 2.71 -16.80 7.16
N THR A 281 1.66 -17.62 7.19
CA THR A 281 0.32 -17.20 7.61
C THR A 281 0.24 -17.26 9.13
N LEU A 282 -0.14 -16.15 9.75
CA LEU A 282 -0.19 -15.98 11.20
C LEU A 282 -1.53 -16.46 11.79
N PHE A 283 -2.64 -16.30 11.01
CA PHE A 283 -4.01 -16.60 11.41
C PHE A 283 -4.79 -17.25 10.28
#